data_1626d52ff763a8f8c6df920725cfa126
#
_entry.id   1626d52ff763a8f8c6df920725cfa126
#
_cell.length_a   1.000
_cell.length_b   1.000
_cell.length_c   1.000
_cell.angle_alpha   90.00
_cell.angle_beta   90.00
_cell.angle_gamma   90.00
#
_symmetry.space_group_name_H-M   'P 1'
#
loop_
_entity.id
_entity.type
_entity.pdbx_description
1 polymer ?
#
loop_
_entity_poly.entity_id
_entity_poly.type
_entity_poly.pdbx_seq_one_letter_code
_entity_poly.pdbx_strand_id
1 'polypeptide(L)'
;MITADLTGKRVLVTGGASGIGLATARMFGECGARIAVNHLPDDPQAAKRIAELRARGIDAEGFAGDVGQAGEAEAMVGEAVAALGGLDILINNAGTSGGSQPIPFSDLGAMTEAFWQKILSTNLLGAFRCAHAAAAALQDGSGAIVNTASISGLGVRGSSIAYAASKAALISLTRSLSSALGPHVRVNAVAPGFVDTPWTKEWSQERRSKAVERTILKRMAQPEDIAEAMLFLAAGAGYITGQTIVLDGGVAN
;
A
#
# COMPACT_ATOMS: atom_id res chain seq x y z
N MET A 1 0.37 -8.35 -19.05
CA MET A 1 0.28 -7.00 -18.44
C MET A 1 -1.16 -6.53 -18.56
N ILE A 2 -1.78 -6.19 -17.43
CA ILE A 2 -3.12 -5.58 -17.41
C ILE A 2 -2.97 -4.11 -17.79
N THR A 3 -3.82 -3.59 -18.65
CA THR A 3 -3.87 -2.18 -19.04
C THR A 3 -5.26 -1.62 -18.76
N ALA A 4 -5.31 -0.34 -18.39
CA ALA A 4 -6.53 0.43 -18.21
C ALA A 4 -6.31 1.83 -18.79
N ASP A 5 -7.37 2.51 -19.17
CA ASP A 5 -7.32 3.94 -19.48
C ASP A 5 -7.63 4.72 -18.19
N LEU A 6 -6.62 5.38 -17.65
CA LEU A 6 -6.74 6.26 -16.48
C LEU A 6 -6.54 7.74 -16.85
N THR A 7 -6.69 8.09 -18.13
CA THR A 7 -6.59 9.48 -18.59
C THR A 7 -7.54 10.37 -17.80
N GLY A 8 -6.98 11.44 -17.20
CA GLY A 8 -7.71 12.38 -16.34
C GLY A 8 -7.99 11.87 -14.92
N LYS A 9 -7.63 10.64 -14.56
CA LYS A 9 -7.77 10.12 -13.19
C LYS A 9 -6.63 10.63 -12.29
N ARG A 10 -6.97 10.91 -11.05
CA ARG A 10 -6.12 11.48 -10.00
C ARG A 10 -5.88 10.42 -8.93
N VAL A 11 -4.63 10.09 -8.70
CA VAL A 11 -4.24 8.95 -7.86
C VAL A 11 -3.27 9.41 -6.78
N LEU A 12 -3.57 9.11 -5.53
CA LEU A 12 -2.62 9.24 -4.42
C LEU A 12 -2.10 7.86 -4.01
N VAL A 13 -0.78 7.71 -3.98
CA VAL A 13 -0.11 6.49 -3.53
C VAL A 13 0.70 6.79 -2.27
N THR A 14 0.28 6.26 -1.11
CA THR A 14 1.06 6.42 0.12
C THR A 14 2.25 5.46 0.14
N GLY A 15 3.42 5.94 0.60
CA GLY A 15 4.68 5.21 0.46
C GLY A 15 5.04 4.95 -1.00
N GLY A 16 4.71 5.88 -1.89
CA GLY A 16 4.82 5.74 -3.35
C GLY A 16 6.23 5.89 -3.90
N ALA A 17 7.23 6.23 -3.07
CA ALA A 17 8.60 6.43 -3.50
C ALA A 17 9.45 5.14 -3.51
N SER A 18 8.91 3.98 -3.13
CA SER A 18 9.68 2.73 -3.08
C SER A 18 8.80 1.48 -3.27
N GLY A 19 9.44 0.35 -3.61
CA GLY A 19 8.85 -0.98 -3.62
C GLY A 19 7.53 -1.07 -4.40
N ILE A 20 6.51 -1.65 -3.77
CA ILE A 20 5.18 -1.83 -4.35
C ILE A 20 4.55 -0.48 -4.70
N GLY A 21 4.68 0.53 -3.81
CA GLY A 21 4.11 1.86 -4.05
C GLY A 21 4.68 2.53 -5.30
N LEU A 22 6.01 2.46 -5.50
CA LEU A 22 6.64 3.03 -6.70
C LEU A 22 6.24 2.29 -7.98
N ALA A 23 6.16 0.96 -7.94
CA ALA A 23 5.68 0.17 -9.08
C ALA A 23 4.21 0.51 -9.41
N THR A 24 3.38 0.71 -8.38
CA THR A 24 1.99 1.14 -8.54
C THR A 24 1.90 2.53 -9.13
N ALA A 25 2.63 3.51 -8.58
CA ALA A 25 2.67 4.88 -9.08
C ALA A 25 3.08 4.91 -10.57
N ARG A 26 4.12 4.13 -10.94
CA ARG A 26 4.56 4.01 -12.31
C ARG A 26 3.49 3.40 -13.21
N MET A 27 2.92 2.25 -12.85
CA MET A 27 1.94 1.55 -13.65
C MET A 27 0.67 2.38 -13.89
N PHE A 28 0.15 3.04 -12.85
CA PHE A 28 -1.02 3.91 -12.98
C PHE A 28 -0.71 5.16 -13.83
N GLY A 29 0.50 5.73 -13.68
CA GLY A 29 0.95 6.84 -14.52
C GLY A 29 1.13 6.45 -15.99
N GLU A 30 1.69 5.28 -16.28
CA GLU A 30 1.79 4.73 -17.64
C GLU A 30 0.41 4.44 -18.25
N CYS A 31 -0.63 4.26 -17.42
CA CYS A 31 -2.03 4.19 -17.85
C CYS A 31 -2.71 5.58 -18.01
N GLY A 32 -1.98 6.69 -17.85
CA GLY A 32 -2.46 8.05 -18.09
C GLY A 32 -2.96 8.81 -16.86
N ALA A 33 -2.81 8.26 -15.65
CA ALA A 33 -3.21 8.95 -14.42
C ALA A 33 -2.20 10.05 -14.01
N ARG A 34 -2.72 11.10 -13.33
CA ARG A 34 -1.91 12.05 -12.56
C ARG A 34 -1.64 11.46 -11.19
N ILE A 35 -0.38 11.48 -10.74
CA ILE A 35 0.08 10.73 -9.57
C ILE A 35 0.60 11.68 -8.48
N ALA A 36 -0.05 11.67 -7.32
CA ALA A 36 0.52 12.17 -6.07
C ALA A 36 1.29 11.03 -5.38
N VAL A 37 2.58 11.25 -5.15
CA VAL A 37 3.49 10.28 -4.52
C VAL A 37 3.77 10.72 -3.09
N ASN A 38 3.14 10.10 -2.10
CA ASN A 38 3.52 10.36 -0.72
C ASN A 38 4.82 9.64 -0.35
N HIS A 39 5.64 10.32 0.42
CA HIS A 39 6.90 9.83 0.97
C HIS A 39 7.15 10.42 2.36
N LEU A 40 8.07 9.84 3.14
CA LEU A 40 8.50 10.43 4.40
C LEU A 40 9.24 11.75 4.16
N PRO A 41 9.13 12.74 5.07
CA PRO A 41 9.81 14.02 4.91
C PRO A 41 11.32 13.92 4.76
N ASP A 42 11.93 12.91 5.39
CA ASP A 42 13.37 12.65 5.41
C ASP A 42 13.82 11.58 4.41
N ASP A 43 12.98 11.16 3.46
CA ASP A 43 13.36 10.17 2.44
C ASP A 43 14.33 10.77 1.41
N PRO A 44 15.64 10.40 1.46
CA PRO A 44 16.65 10.99 0.58
C PRO A 44 16.51 10.56 -0.87
N GLN A 45 15.68 9.56 -1.18
CA GLN A 45 15.49 9.04 -2.53
C GLN A 45 14.21 9.54 -3.19
N ALA A 46 13.28 10.15 -2.44
CA ALA A 46 11.97 10.52 -2.94
C ALA A 46 12.05 11.45 -4.17
N ALA A 47 12.80 12.54 -4.07
CA ALA A 47 12.96 13.48 -5.19
C ALA A 47 13.51 12.82 -6.46
N LYS A 48 14.49 11.92 -6.33
CA LYS A 48 15.06 11.16 -7.44
C LYS A 48 14.02 10.24 -8.06
N ARG A 49 13.25 9.51 -7.26
CA ARG A 49 12.21 8.58 -7.73
C ARG A 49 11.09 9.30 -8.48
N ILE A 50 10.68 10.45 -7.97
CA ILE A 50 9.68 11.29 -8.64
C ILE A 50 10.22 11.83 -9.97
N ALA A 51 11.48 12.26 -10.01
CA ALA A 51 12.12 12.67 -11.26
C ALA A 51 12.21 11.52 -12.28
N GLU A 52 12.49 10.29 -11.83
CA GLU A 52 12.48 9.09 -12.68
C GLU A 52 11.09 8.79 -13.27
N LEU A 53 10.00 9.00 -12.50
CA LEU A 53 8.63 8.90 -13.03
C LEU A 53 8.35 9.96 -14.09
N ARG A 54 8.72 11.21 -13.82
CA ARG A 54 8.55 12.33 -14.77
C ARG A 54 9.35 12.13 -16.06
N ALA A 55 10.57 11.58 -15.96
CA ALA A 55 11.39 11.25 -17.13
C ALA A 55 10.76 10.18 -18.05
N ARG A 56 9.80 9.41 -17.54
CA ARG A 56 8.98 8.47 -18.32
C ARG A 56 7.71 9.09 -18.90
N GLY A 57 7.53 10.40 -18.77
CA GLY A 57 6.34 11.10 -19.23
C GLY A 57 5.14 11.02 -18.27
N ILE A 58 5.35 10.54 -17.03
CA ILE A 58 4.29 10.44 -16.02
C ILE A 58 4.13 11.78 -15.32
N ASP A 59 2.90 12.30 -15.25
CA ASP A 59 2.57 13.47 -14.43
C ASP A 59 2.56 13.05 -12.96
N ALA A 60 3.69 13.25 -12.27
CA ALA A 60 3.89 12.83 -10.88
C ALA A 60 4.41 13.98 -10.02
N GLU A 61 3.86 14.13 -8.81
CA GLU A 61 4.27 15.12 -7.82
C GLU A 61 4.44 14.48 -6.44
N GLY A 62 5.43 14.99 -5.67
CA GLY A 62 5.76 14.44 -4.34
C GLY A 62 5.09 15.20 -3.23
N PHE A 63 4.58 14.47 -2.23
CA PHE A 63 3.94 15.02 -1.03
C PHE A 63 4.56 14.36 0.21
N ALA A 64 5.29 15.18 0.98
CA ALA A 64 5.93 14.72 2.20
C ALA A 64 4.91 14.59 3.34
N GLY A 65 5.02 13.53 4.15
CA GLY A 65 4.21 13.34 5.35
C GLY A 65 4.30 11.92 5.88
N ASP A 66 4.39 11.78 7.20
CA ASP A 66 4.32 10.48 7.87
C ASP A 66 2.85 10.12 8.15
N VAL A 67 2.32 9.14 7.43
CA VAL A 67 0.94 8.66 7.64
C VAL A 67 0.72 8.09 9.05
N GLY A 68 1.79 7.70 9.74
CA GLY A 68 1.77 7.27 11.15
C GLY A 68 1.50 8.40 12.14
N GLN A 69 1.64 9.65 11.74
CA GLN A 69 1.42 10.82 12.58
C GLN A 69 0.06 11.46 12.31
N ALA A 70 -0.72 11.65 13.37
CA ALA A 70 -1.99 12.38 13.29
C ALA A 70 -1.72 13.85 12.93
N GLY A 71 -2.54 14.40 12.03
CA GLY A 71 -2.37 15.74 11.49
C GLY A 71 -1.47 15.78 10.26
N GLU A 72 -0.33 15.08 10.23
CA GLU A 72 0.54 15.01 9.04
C GLU A 72 -0.12 14.22 7.89
N ALA A 73 -0.73 13.09 8.20
CA ALA A 73 -1.43 12.28 7.21
C ALA A 73 -2.56 13.07 6.53
N GLU A 74 -3.37 13.75 7.34
CA GLU A 74 -4.51 14.54 6.87
C GLU A 74 -4.05 15.77 6.05
N ALA A 75 -3.01 16.48 6.52
CA ALA A 75 -2.44 17.61 5.79
C ALA A 75 -1.89 17.19 4.43
N MET A 76 -1.07 16.12 4.39
CA MET A 76 -0.50 15.57 3.16
C MET A 76 -1.60 15.17 2.15
N VAL A 77 -2.66 14.51 2.61
CA VAL A 77 -3.80 14.15 1.73
C VAL A 77 -4.50 15.42 1.21
N GLY A 78 -4.73 16.40 2.07
CA GLY A 78 -5.34 17.69 1.68
C GLY A 78 -4.53 18.43 0.62
N GLU A 79 -3.21 18.50 0.79
CA GLU A 79 -2.28 19.09 -0.19
C GLU A 79 -2.31 18.36 -1.52
N ALA A 80 -2.26 17.01 -1.50
CA ALA A 80 -2.34 16.18 -2.70
C ALA A 80 -3.66 16.36 -3.45
N VAL A 81 -4.80 16.36 -2.73
CA VAL A 81 -6.13 16.60 -3.31
C VAL A 81 -6.23 17.97 -3.94
N ALA A 82 -5.71 19.02 -3.27
CA ALA A 82 -5.71 20.38 -3.80
C ALA A 82 -4.85 20.52 -5.07
N ALA A 83 -3.64 19.95 -5.06
CA ALA A 83 -2.71 19.99 -6.20
C ALA A 83 -3.25 19.22 -7.42
N LEU A 84 -3.89 18.08 -7.20
CA LEU A 84 -4.51 17.27 -8.25
C LEU A 84 -5.85 17.85 -8.74
N GLY A 85 -6.50 18.72 -7.97
CA GLY A 85 -7.86 19.23 -8.22
C GLY A 85 -8.95 18.20 -7.92
N GLY A 86 -8.71 17.29 -6.97
CA GLY A 86 -9.61 16.21 -6.53
C GLY A 86 -8.89 14.87 -6.43
N LEU A 87 -9.63 13.78 -6.16
CA LEU A 87 -9.04 12.45 -6.04
C LEU A 87 -10.02 11.38 -6.54
N ASP A 88 -9.56 10.46 -7.37
CA ASP A 88 -10.35 9.33 -7.88
C ASP A 88 -9.90 8.00 -7.25
N ILE A 89 -8.61 7.85 -6.93
CA ILE A 89 -8.05 6.60 -6.42
C ILE A 89 -7.07 6.89 -5.27
N LEU A 90 -7.26 6.21 -4.15
CA LEU A 90 -6.31 6.18 -3.03
C LEU A 90 -5.68 4.79 -2.91
N ILE A 91 -4.36 4.71 -2.99
CA ILE A 91 -3.60 3.50 -2.70
C ILE A 91 -2.94 3.65 -1.32
N ASN A 92 -3.53 3.02 -0.30
CA ASN A 92 -2.94 2.92 1.03
C ASN A 92 -1.87 1.82 1.04
N ASN A 93 -0.65 2.18 0.67
CA ASN A 93 0.46 1.25 0.58
C ASN A 93 1.53 1.49 1.66
N ALA A 94 1.63 2.68 2.23
CA ALA A 94 2.57 2.96 3.32
C ALA A 94 2.44 1.94 4.45
N GLY A 95 3.57 1.45 4.94
CA GLY A 95 3.62 0.44 5.99
C GLY A 95 5.02 0.23 6.54
N THR A 96 5.09 -0.37 7.72
CA THR A 96 6.35 -0.68 8.39
C THR A 96 6.32 -2.05 9.06
N SER A 97 7.47 -2.73 9.13
CA SER A 97 7.69 -3.93 9.95
C SER A 97 8.11 -3.59 11.38
N GLY A 98 8.36 -2.32 11.65
CA GLY A 98 8.90 -1.84 12.92
C GLY A 98 10.43 -1.83 13.00
N GLY A 99 11.12 -2.63 12.18
CA GLY A 99 12.58 -2.73 12.12
C GLY A 99 13.06 -3.53 10.92
N SER A 100 14.39 -3.59 10.70
CA SER A 100 15.00 -4.32 9.58
C SER A 100 14.97 -5.85 9.76
N GLN A 101 14.93 -6.33 11.01
CA GLN A 101 14.89 -7.75 11.34
C GLN A 101 13.52 -8.16 11.91
N PRO A 102 13.04 -9.37 11.62
CA PRO A 102 11.82 -9.88 12.22
C PRO A 102 12.04 -10.21 13.69
N ILE A 103 11.00 -10.00 14.50
CA ILE A 103 10.97 -10.44 15.90
C ILE A 103 10.33 -11.83 15.94
N PRO A 104 11.01 -12.86 16.47
CA PRO A 104 10.42 -14.19 16.63
C PRO A 104 9.11 -14.13 17.43
N PHE A 105 8.10 -14.92 17.04
CA PHE A 105 6.81 -14.93 17.75
C PHE A 105 6.93 -15.42 19.22
N SER A 106 7.98 -16.15 19.56
CA SER A 106 8.31 -16.57 20.93
C SER A 106 8.90 -15.46 21.80
N ASP A 107 9.42 -14.39 21.19
CA ASP A 107 10.01 -13.26 21.91
C ASP A 107 8.98 -12.15 22.13
N LEU A 108 8.10 -12.37 23.11
CA LEU A 108 7.07 -11.40 23.46
C LEU A 108 7.65 -10.14 24.09
N GLY A 109 8.79 -10.26 24.77
CA GLY A 109 9.43 -9.14 25.44
C GLY A 109 10.02 -8.10 24.47
N ALA A 110 10.47 -8.52 23.30
CA ALA A 110 10.96 -7.61 22.26
C ALA A 110 9.84 -6.77 21.61
N MET A 111 8.57 -7.19 21.74
CA MET A 111 7.43 -6.47 21.20
C MET A 111 6.86 -5.49 22.25
N THR A 112 7.65 -4.46 22.58
CA THR A 112 7.28 -3.42 23.55
C THR A 112 6.05 -2.63 23.11
N GLU A 113 5.40 -1.91 24.05
CA GLU A 113 4.29 -1.00 23.76
C GLU A 113 4.66 0.00 22.66
N ALA A 114 5.84 0.61 22.72
CA ALA A 114 6.33 1.53 21.70
C ALA A 114 6.45 0.87 20.30
N PHE A 115 6.87 -0.40 20.25
CA PHE A 115 6.91 -1.17 19.01
C PHE A 115 5.50 -1.40 18.45
N TRP A 116 4.53 -1.76 19.29
CA TRP A 116 3.13 -1.89 18.91
C TRP A 116 2.57 -0.58 18.38
N GLN A 117 2.77 0.51 19.10
CA GLN A 117 2.29 1.84 18.70
C GLN A 117 2.82 2.25 17.33
N LYS A 118 4.14 2.06 17.07
CA LYS A 118 4.74 2.33 15.76
C LYS A 118 4.07 1.54 14.65
N ILE A 119 3.87 0.23 14.85
CA ILE A 119 3.25 -0.64 13.85
C ILE A 119 1.78 -0.24 13.58
N LEU A 120 0.99 -0.08 14.63
CA LEU A 120 -0.43 0.23 14.49
C LEU A 120 -0.65 1.64 13.94
N SER A 121 0.14 2.63 14.38
CA SER A 121 0.02 4.00 13.89
C SER A 121 0.24 4.10 12.39
N THR A 122 1.24 3.39 11.84
CA THR A 122 1.51 3.42 10.40
C THR A 122 0.57 2.50 9.62
N ASN A 123 0.51 1.20 9.99
CA ASN A 123 -0.12 0.19 9.14
C ASN A 123 -1.65 0.20 9.20
N LEU A 124 -2.24 0.68 10.29
CA LEU A 124 -3.69 0.69 10.51
C LEU A 124 -4.25 2.10 10.54
N LEU A 125 -3.80 2.91 11.52
CA LEU A 125 -4.34 4.26 11.70
C LEU A 125 -3.96 5.18 10.54
N GLY A 126 -2.76 5.02 9.95
CA GLY A 126 -2.33 5.76 8.76
C GLY A 126 -3.27 5.52 7.57
N ALA A 127 -3.61 4.27 7.30
CA ALA A 127 -4.57 3.94 6.24
C ALA A 127 -5.97 4.53 6.52
N PHE A 128 -6.42 4.51 7.77
CA PHE A 128 -7.69 5.12 8.16
C PHE A 128 -7.66 6.65 8.02
N ARG A 129 -6.60 7.33 8.49
CA ARG A 129 -6.44 8.78 8.37
C ARG A 129 -6.47 9.24 6.92
N CYS A 130 -5.71 8.56 6.05
CA CYS A 130 -5.70 8.87 4.63
C CYS A 130 -7.07 8.62 3.98
N ALA A 131 -7.76 7.52 4.31
CA ALA A 131 -9.10 7.25 3.81
C ALA A 131 -10.12 8.30 4.30
N HIS A 132 -10.06 8.70 5.56
CA HIS A 132 -10.93 9.73 6.15
C HIS A 132 -10.72 11.08 5.48
N ALA A 133 -9.47 11.54 5.36
CA ALA A 133 -9.15 12.83 4.73
C ALA A 133 -9.50 12.86 3.23
N ALA A 134 -9.41 11.72 2.54
CA ALA A 134 -9.72 11.60 1.11
C ALA A 134 -11.22 11.39 0.82
N ALA A 135 -12.04 11.04 1.82
CA ALA A 135 -13.40 10.53 1.62
C ALA A 135 -14.28 11.44 0.77
N ALA A 136 -14.31 12.74 1.05
CA ALA A 136 -15.14 13.69 0.31
C ALA A 136 -14.72 13.78 -1.17
N ALA A 137 -13.42 13.87 -1.46
CA ALA A 137 -12.89 13.95 -2.82
C ALA A 137 -13.15 12.66 -3.62
N LEU A 138 -13.04 11.48 -2.97
CA LEU A 138 -13.32 10.19 -3.59
C LEU A 138 -14.81 9.99 -3.92
N GLN A 139 -15.72 10.47 -3.07
CA GLN A 139 -17.16 10.34 -3.26
C GLN A 139 -17.68 11.17 -4.44
N ASP A 140 -17.02 12.28 -4.77
CA ASP A 140 -17.38 13.16 -5.88
C ASP A 140 -17.19 12.49 -7.27
N GLY A 141 -16.31 11.47 -7.37
CA GLY A 141 -15.90 10.83 -8.62
C GLY A 141 -16.18 9.33 -8.77
N SER A 142 -16.98 8.68 -7.91
CA SER A 142 -17.09 7.21 -7.86
C SER A 142 -15.74 6.55 -7.61
N GLY A 143 -15.15 6.88 -6.48
CA GLY A 143 -13.77 6.58 -6.14
C GLY A 143 -13.43 5.12 -5.83
N ALA A 144 -12.14 4.85 -5.71
CA ALA A 144 -11.64 3.56 -5.25
C ALA A 144 -10.52 3.70 -4.20
N ILE A 145 -10.55 2.87 -3.17
CA ILE A 145 -9.45 2.69 -2.22
C ILE A 145 -8.92 1.27 -2.35
N VAL A 146 -7.59 1.13 -2.44
CA VAL A 146 -6.92 -0.18 -2.37
C VAL A 146 -5.90 -0.16 -1.24
N ASN A 147 -6.08 -1.05 -0.27
CA ASN A 147 -5.22 -1.19 0.90
C ASN A 147 -4.17 -2.30 0.69
N THR A 148 -2.92 -2.06 1.07
CA THR A 148 -1.86 -3.08 1.08
C THR A 148 -1.86 -3.83 2.40
N ALA A 149 -2.61 -4.93 2.48
CA ALA A 149 -2.59 -5.86 3.60
C ALA A 149 -1.35 -6.79 3.53
N SER A 150 -1.48 -8.05 3.88
CA SER A 150 -0.46 -9.10 3.78
C SER A 150 -1.10 -10.46 4.07
N ILE A 151 -0.52 -11.55 3.56
CA ILE A 151 -0.87 -12.92 4.00
C ILE A 151 -0.64 -13.10 5.51
N SER A 152 0.20 -12.27 6.13
CA SER A 152 0.38 -12.28 7.59
C SER A 152 -0.90 -11.92 8.35
N GLY A 153 -1.78 -11.12 7.76
CA GLY A 153 -3.11 -10.84 8.30
C GLY A 153 -4.11 -11.98 8.12
N LEU A 154 -3.73 -13.03 7.39
CA LEU A 154 -4.53 -14.23 7.12
C LEU A 154 -4.00 -15.48 7.84
N GLY A 155 -3.13 -15.31 8.84
CA GLY A 155 -2.60 -16.42 9.66
C GLY A 155 -1.22 -16.95 9.26
N VAL A 156 -0.64 -16.47 8.15
CA VAL A 156 0.76 -16.79 7.81
C VAL A 156 1.70 -15.96 8.68
N ARG A 157 2.77 -16.59 9.22
CA ARG A 157 3.74 -15.88 10.07
C ARG A 157 4.39 -14.71 9.33
N GLY A 158 4.29 -13.52 9.91
CA GLY A 158 4.91 -12.28 9.43
C GLY A 158 6.21 -11.93 10.14
N SER A 159 6.62 -10.66 10.04
CA SER A 159 7.82 -10.13 10.68
C SER A 159 7.71 -10.04 12.21
N SER A 160 6.50 -9.94 12.75
CA SER A 160 6.18 -9.93 14.19
C SER A 160 4.69 -10.20 14.41
N ILE A 161 4.29 -10.49 15.65
CA ILE A 161 2.86 -10.60 16.03
C ILE A 161 2.15 -9.27 15.81
N ALA A 162 2.77 -8.14 16.18
CA ALA A 162 2.19 -6.81 15.99
C ALA A 162 1.94 -6.49 14.52
N TYR A 163 2.89 -6.85 13.64
CA TYR A 163 2.71 -6.70 12.19
C TYR A 163 1.54 -7.55 11.68
N ALA A 164 1.49 -8.83 12.04
CA ALA A 164 0.40 -9.73 11.63
C ALA A 164 -0.97 -9.20 12.11
N ALA A 165 -1.07 -8.78 13.37
CA ALA A 165 -2.26 -8.19 13.94
C ALA A 165 -2.68 -6.90 13.21
N SER A 166 -1.74 -6.01 12.88
CA SER A 166 -2.01 -4.78 12.13
C SER A 166 -2.59 -5.05 10.74
N LYS A 167 -2.07 -6.08 10.06
CA LYS A 167 -2.54 -6.45 8.71
C LYS A 167 -3.87 -7.19 8.74
N ALA A 168 -4.16 -7.96 9.79
CA ALA A 168 -5.49 -8.53 10.03
C ALA A 168 -6.53 -7.42 10.31
N ALA A 169 -6.16 -6.45 11.14
CA ALA A 169 -7.01 -5.29 11.41
C ALA A 169 -7.27 -4.45 10.14
N LEU A 170 -6.28 -4.28 9.26
CA LEU A 170 -6.44 -3.57 7.98
C LEU A 170 -7.40 -4.30 7.02
N ILE A 171 -7.40 -5.64 7.03
CA ILE A 171 -8.39 -6.45 6.29
C ILE A 171 -9.80 -6.19 6.82
N SER A 172 -9.97 -6.14 8.15
CA SER A 172 -11.25 -5.79 8.78
C SER A 172 -11.66 -4.36 8.47
N LEU A 173 -10.73 -3.39 8.56
CA LEU A 173 -10.96 -1.99 8.21
C LEU A 173 -11.39 -1.83 6.75
N THR A 174 -10.83 -2.60 5.82
CA THR A 174 -11.23 -2.60 4.40
C THR A 174 -12.72 -2.89 4.23
N ARG A 175 -13.23 -3.90 4.93
CA ARG A 175 -14.66 -4.26 4.92
C ARG A 175 -15.53 -3.16 5.53
N SER A 176 -15.10 -2.61 6.67
CA SER A 176 -15.83 -1.55 7.35
C SER A 176 -15.91 -0.28 6.50
N LEU A 177 -14.80 0.13 5.88
CA LEU A 177 -14.77 1.29 4.99
C LEU A 177 -15.60 1.05 3.73
N SER A 178 -15.64 -0.17 3.18
CA SER A 178 -16.48 -0.47 2.02
C SER A 178 -17.97 -0.28 2.31
N SER A 179 -18.41 -0.61 3.52
CA SER A 179 -19.78 -0.37 3.98
C SER A 179 -20.06 1.09 4.26
N ALA A 180 -19.09 1.81 4.84
CA ALA A 180 -19.25 3.21 5.24
C ALA A 180 -19.23 4.18 4.05
N LEU A 181 -18.45 3.90 3.01
CA LEU A 181 -18.23 4.77 1.85
C LEU A 181 -19.05 4.35 0.61
N GLY A 182 -19.64 3.17 0.62
CA GLY A 182 -20.56 2.73 -0.42
C GLY A 182 -21.85 3.55 -0.45
N PRO A 183 -22.50 3.70 -1.61
CA PRO A 183 -22.16 3.11 -2.91
C PRO A 183 -21.11 3.92 -3.71
N HIS A 184 -20.65 5.06 -3.22
CA HIS A 184 -19.82 6.02 -3.97
C HIS A 184 -18.36 5.63 -4.08
N VAL A 185 -17.83 4.88 -3.09
CA VAL A 185 -16.42 4.47 -3.08
C VAL A 185 -16.31 2.96 -2.86
N ARG A 186 -15.59 2.27 -3.74
CA ARG A 186 -15.22 0.87 -3.54
C ARG A 186 -13.94 0.80 -2.70
N VAL A 187 -13.90 -0.10 -1.74
CA VAL A 187 -12.72 -0.29 -0.89
C VAL A 187 -12.33 -1.75 -0.88
N ASN A 188 -11.13 -2.06 -1.36
CA ASN A 188 -10.60 -3.41 -1.42
C ASN A 188 -9.17 -3.47 -0.86
N ALA A 189 -8.64 -4.66 -0.71
CA ALA A 189 -7.26 -4.88 -0.30
C ALA A 189 -6.56 -5.90 -1.19
N VAL A 190 -5.25 -5.79 -1.28
CA VAL A 190 -4.35 -6.84 -1.72
C VAL A 190 -3.64 -7.43 -0.51
N ALA A 191 -3.39 -8.74 -0.48
CA ALA A 191 -2.63 -9.44 0.56
C ALA A 191 -1.40 -10.12 -0.06
N PRO A 192 -0.30 -9.37 -0.25
CA PRO A 192 0.93 -9.93 -0.80
C PRO A 192 1.57 -10.97 0.11
N GLY A 193 2.25 -11.95 -0.50
CA GLY A 193 3.22 -12.82 0.14
C GLY A 193 4.63 -12.22 0.16
N PHE A 194 5.60 -12.99 -0.36
CA PHE A 194 7.00 -12.55 -0.44
C PHE A 194 7.23 -11.73 -1.72
N VAL A 195 7.51 -10.43 -1.57
CA VAL A 195 7.74 -9.50 -2.69
C VAL A 195 9.18 -9.03 -2.68
N ASP A 196 9.84 -9.00 -3.84
CA ASP A 196 11.21 -8.52 -4.00
C ASP A 196 11.25 -6.98 -4.02
N THR A 197 11.39 -6.40 -2.84
CA THR A 197 11.41 -4.95 -2.61
C THR A 197 12.68 -4.55 -1.86
N PRO A 198 13.01 -3.26 -1.75
CA PRO A 198 14.09 -2.80 -0.86
C PRO A 198 14.02 -3.37 0.55
N TRP A 199 12.82 -3.55 1.10
CA TRP A 199 12.58 -4.15 2.40
C TRP A 199 13.09 -5.60 2.52
N THR A 200 12.92 -6.42 1.49
CA THR A 200 13.35 -7.83 1.48
C THR A 200 14.76 -8.03 0.94
N LYS A 201 15.38 -7.00 0.35
CA LYS A 201 16.76 -7.06 -0.13
C LYS A 201 17.79 -7.22 0.99
N GLU A 202 17.46 -6.74 2.20
CA GLU A 202 18.30 -6.91 3.40
C GLU A 202 18.21 -8.32 4.02
N TRP A 203 17.36 -9.20 3.49
CA TRP A 203 17.26 -10.56 3.96
C TRP A 203 18.49 -11.38 3.53
N SER A 204 18.92 -12.31 4.40
CA SER A 204 19.96 -13.27 4.04
C SER A 204 19.55 -14.11 2.83
N GLN A 205 20.53 -14.57 2.06
CA GLN A 205 20.29 -15.46 0.91
C GLN A 205 19.48 -16.70 1.31
N GLU A 206 19.80 -17.30 2.47
CA GLU A 206 19.07 -18.45 3.01
C GLU A 206 17.59 -18.13 3.22
N ARG A 207 17.27 -16.96 3.80
CA ARG A 207 15.88 -16.53 4.02
C ARG A 207 15.14 -16.31 2.71
N ARG A 208 15.81 -15.71 1.71
CA ARG A 208 15.24 -15.51 0.37
C ARG A 208 14.98 -16.85 -0.31
N SER A 209 15.91 -17.80 -0.25
CA SER A 209 15.74 -19.15 -0.79
C SER A 209 14.56 -19.88 -0.15
N LYS A 210 14.44 -19.85 1.17
CA LYS A 210 13.30 -20.43 1.90
C LYS A 210 11.96 -19.77 1.52
N ALA A 211 11.96 -18.47 1.26
CA ALA A 211 10.76 -17.78 0.79
C ALA A 211 10.34 -18.30 -0.60
N VAL A 212 11.29 -18.46 -1.52
CA VAL A 212 11.03 -19.01 -2.86
C VAL A 212 10.55 -20.46 -2.78
N GLU A 213 11.20 -21.31 -1.96
CA GLU A 213 10.83 -22.72 -1.77
C GLU A 213 9.37 -22.88 -1.34
N ARG A 214 8.89 -21.98 -0.48
CA ARG A 214 7.52 -21.98 0.04
C ARG A 214 6.48 -21.59 -1.01
N THR A 215 6.85 -20.89 -2.07
CA THR A 215 5.91 -20.53 -3.13
C THR A 215 5.71 -21.70 -4.09
N ILE A 216 4.47 -21.92 -4.55
CA ILE A 216 4.18 -22.89 -5.63
C ILE A 216 4.78 -22.37 -6.94
N LEU A 217 4.76 -21.06 -7.17
CA LEU A 217 5.29 -20.42 -8.39
C LEU A 217 6.82 -20.32 -8.41
N LYS A 218 7.54 -20.78 -7.36
CA LYS A 218 9.00 -20.87 -7.27
C LYS A 218 9.74 -19.56 -7.55
N ARG A 219 9.12 -18.46 -7.20
CA ARG A 219 9.74 -17.12 -7.20
C ARG A 219 9.13 -16.23 -6.13
N MET A 220 9.85 -15.19 -5.74
CA MET A 220 9.22 -14.05 -5.06
C MET A 220 8.40 -13.25 -6.08
N ALA A 221 7.32 -12.65 -5.63
CA ALA A 221 6.60 -11.70 -6.45
C ALA A 221 7.48 -10.47 -6.74
N GLN A 222 7.31 -9.87 -7.92
CA GLN A 222 7.87 -8.56 -8.20
C GLN A 222 6.85 -7.49 -7.74
N PRO A 223 7.28 -6.26 -7.43
CA PRO A 223 6.36 -5.17 -7.11
C PRO A 223 5.27 -4.97 -8.16
N GLU A 224 5.58 -5.22 -9.42
CA GLU A 224 4.67 -5.14 -10.55
C GLU A 224 3.54 -6.17 -10.49
N ASP A 225 3.80 -7.38 -9.98
CA ASP A 225 2.75 -8.40 -9.80
C ASP A 225 1.65 -7.89 -8.85
N ILE A 226 2.03 -7.09 -7.85
CA ILE A 226 1.10 -6.49 -6.88
C ILE A 226 0.40 -5.26 -7.48
N ALA A 227 1.16 -4.43 -8.20
CA ALA A 227 0.62 -3.23 -8.87
C ALA A 227 -0.46 -3.59 -9.91
N GLU A 228 -0.31 -4.70 -10.65
CA GLU A 228 -1.34 -5.18 -11.59
C GLU A 228 -2.66 -5.49 -10.88
N ALA A 229 -2.62 -6.16 -9.73
CA ALA A 229 -3.83 -6.44 -8.98
C ALA A 229 -4.45 -5.17 -8.37
N MET A 230 -3.63 -4.20 -7.93
CA MET A 230 -4.12 -2.90 -7.48
C MET A 230 -4.80 -2.15 -8.62
N LEU A 231 -4.22 -2.15 -9.83
CA LEU A 231 -4.82 -1.54 -11.02
C LEU A 231 -6.17 -2.19 -11.34
N PHE A 232 -6.25 -3.52 -11.34
CA PHE A 232 -7.51 -4.24 -11.56
C PHE A 232 -8.57 -3.85 -10.52
N LEU A 233 -8.23 -3.82 -9.23
CA LEU A 233 -9.17 -3.47 -8.17
C LEU A 233 -9.60 -2.00 -8.23
N ALA A 234 -8.70 -1.10 -8.62
CA ALA A 234 -9.00 0.33 -8.70
C ALA A 234 -9.84 0.67 -9.94
N ALA A 235 -9.50 0.13 -11.12
CA ALA A 235 -10.05 0.56 -12.41
C ALA A 235 -10.99 -0.45 -13.09
N GLY A 236 -10.75 -1.76 -12.91
CA GLY A 236 -11.43 -2.82 -13.67
C GLY A 236 -12.55 -3.53 -12.93
N ALA A 237 -12.59 -3.46 -11.60
CA ALA A 237 -13.42 -4.30 -10.74
C ALA A 237 -14.68 -3.57 -10.22
N GLY A 238 -15.54 -3.07 -11.11
CA GLY A 238 -16.69 -2.22 -10.77
C GLY A 238 -17.71 -2.83 -9.80
N TYR A 239 -17.74 -4.16 -9.65
CA TYR A 239 -18.67 -4.86 -8.75
C TYR A 239 -17.96 -5.58 -7.59
N ILE A 240 -16.69 -5.23 -7.33
CA ILE A 240 -15.90 -5.79 -6.22
C ILE A 240 -15.67 -4.69 -5.17
N THR A 241 -16.14 -4.92 -3.95
CA THR A 241 -15.87 -4.07 -2.78
C THR A 241 -15.82 -4.91 -1.51
N GLY A 242 -15.07 -4.49 -0.49
CA GLY A 242 -14.87 -5.19 0.77
C GLY A 242 -14.00 -6.45 0.66
N GLN A 243 -13.36 -6.71 -0.49
CA GLN A 243 -12.61 -7.95 -0.72
C GLN A 243 -11.12 -7.78 -0.48
N THR A 244 -10.47 -8.91 -0.17
CA THR A 244 -9.02 -9.02 -0.07
C THR A 244 -8.53 -10.07 -1.05
N ILE A 245 -7.71 -9.67 -2.01
CA ILE A 245 -7.11 -10.56 -3.01
C ILE A 245 -5.74 -10.99 -2.54
N VAL A 246 -5.54 -12.31 -2.44
CA VAL A 246 -4.26 -12.92 -2.03
C VAL A 246 -3.34 -13.02 -3.23
N LEU A 247 -2.09 -12.56 -3.06
CA LEU A 247 -1.05 -12.52 -4.11
C LEU A 247 0.26 -13.08 -3.52
N ASP A 248 0.31 -14.39 -3.29
CA ASP A 248 1.38 -15.02 -2.51
C ASP A 248 2.10 -16.16 -3.23
N GLY A 249 1.76 -16.43 -4.47
CA GLY A 249 2.35 -17.53 -5.24
C GLY A 249 2.00 -18.91 -4.67
N GLY A 250 0.91 -19.02 -3.86
CA GLY A 250 0.43 -20.25 -3.28
C GLY A 250 1.05 -20.61 -1.92
N VAL A 251 1.56 -19.64 -1.17
CA VAL A 251 2.18 -19.87 0.16
C VAL A 251 1.14 -20.22 1.23
N ALA A 252 -0.05 -19.65 1.16
CA ALA A 252 -1.11 -19.79 2.18
C ALA A 252 -2.07 -20.96 1.90
N ASN A 253 -1.83 -21.74 0.85
CA ASN A 253 -2.64 -22.92 0.48
C ASN A 253 -2.26 -24.14 1.29
#